data_35ff9f01071fa2f2cae00206ff6be70c
#
_entry.id   35ff9f01071fa2f2cae00206ff6be70c
#
_cell.length_a   1.000
_cell.length_b   1.000
_cell.length_c   1.000
_cell.angle_alpha   90.00
_cell.angle_beta   90.00
_cell.angle_gamma   90.00
#
_symmetry.space_group_name_H-M   'P 1'
#
loop_
_entity.id
_entity.type
_entity.pdbx_description
1 polymer ?
#
loop_
_entity_poly.entity_id
_entity_poly.type
_entity_poly.pdbx_seq_one_letter_code
_entity_poly.pdbx_strand_id
1 'polypeptide(L)'
;MKKVFYTFAGTVGVIAALGGSLAVWVSSQGRDDGATGRPSYGAYTFPKGAPRGGPIPRADGYVEGSQGSKFILPVMPPERAMDVHTAGSVVRNNEIRTCFWPGPKLRPGFYSTDPDGYGVENQLPDTMNTFTTAWFRIPEGAQIVMKGEYPHERHWSFTTYSTNGVPRDSIDDVQIDPDSGSQNPFREGVRRDVMPRRYTISIANGEPPAVRPPNTVYTLAPASAEVGMHMRNYVPDRSIDYLGAVSLPEVELHYADGRVLKGEDACSATAAPLRGKQVPLAVNPKVWQALTKLPWMNPAVGPAHAFESEPMEMFFNREYLMLKTFFPIRAFDNFAVQKGGFWSNRSTRYGYKYLSQEHGKVYAMRGKMPRTPRTWDGNPSPVSQDVDMRYWSICSAMAPPTGMTVDCVFDEGVVPLLDEKGYFTVVVSRAGDRPANATEKCGVAWLEWGNGDGIPGGSSDYGLIINRHTTVNPQFKYSWFAVTTPGRETSAMGAYAPQVINFHEKQRFEALGCPVDTAKIDKMPAQLAVQ
;
A
#
# COMPACT_ATOMS: atom_id res chain seq x y z
N MET A 1 -2.88 51.14 6.41
CA MET A 1 -2.30 50.11 7.29
C MET A 1 -3.33 49.33 8.14
N LYS A 2 -4.28 50.00 8.83
CA LYS A 2 -5.28 49.26 9.66
C LYS A 2 -6.19 48.29 8.88
N LYS A 3 -6.65 48.61 7.68
CA LYS A 3 -7.51 47.71 6.87
C LYS A 3 -6.81 46.45 6.38
N VAL A 4 -5.50 46.50 6.09
CA VAL A 4 -4.72 45.34 5.66
C VAL A 4 -4.50 44.37 6.83
N PHE A 5 -4.34 44.90 8.05
CA PHE A 5 -4.17 44.06 9.26
C PHE A 5 -5.44 43.26 9.63
N TYR A 6 -6.61 43.86 9.45
CA TYR A 6 -7.89 43.19 9.74
C TYR A 6 -8.21 42.10 8.69
N THR A 7 -7.83 42.31 7.44
CA THR A 7 -8.01 41.28 6.40
C THR A 7 -7.07 40.09 6.64
N PHE A 8 -5.82 40.34 7.03
CA PHE A 8 -4.85 39.31 7.32
C PHE A 8 -5.22 38.50 8.57
N ALA A 9 -5.64 39.14 9.65
CA ALA A 9 -6.10 38.50 10.87
C ALA A 9 -7.40 37.70 10.64
N GLY A 10 -8.32 38.20 9.82
CA GLY A 10 -9.54 37.49 9.43
C GLY A 10 -9.25 36.22 8.63
N THR A 11 -8.33 36.29 7.67
CA THR A 11 -7.94 35.12 6.84
C THR A 11 -7.21 34.07 7.64
N VAL A 12 -6.31 34.45 8.53
CA VAL A 12 -5.61 33.52 9.43
C VAL A 12 -6.58 32.88 10.42
N GLY A 13 -7.55 33.63 10.94
CA GLY A 13 -8.60 33.09 11.83
C GLY A 13 -9.50 32.08 11.14
N VAL A 14 -9.88 32.33 9.89
CA VAL A 14 -10.69 31.40 9.07
C VAL A 14 -9.89 30.15 8.71
N ILE A 15 -8.62 30.29 8.35
CA ILE A 15 -7.74 29.14 8.06
C ILE A 15 -7.51 28.31 9.33
N ALA A 16 -7.30 28.94 10.48
CA ALA A 16 -7.15 28.23 11.75
C ALA A 16 -8.45 27.55 12.18
N ALA A 17 -9.61 28.17 11.97
CA ALA A 17 -10.91 27.57 12.28
C ALA A 17 -11.25 26.41 11.33
N LEU A 18 -10.98 26.55 10.03
CA LEU A 18 -11.17 25.49 9.05
C LEU A 18 -10.16 24.34 9.26
N GLY A 19 -8.90 24.65 9.52
CA GLY A 19 -7.87 23.68 9.84
C GLY A 19 -8.16 22.96 11.16
N GLY A 20 -8.59 23.69 12.20
CA GLY A 20 -9.02 23.12 13.47
C GLY A 20 -10.27 22.24 13.31
N SER A 21 -11.26 22.68 12.57
CA SER A 21 -12.48 21.89 12.28
C SER A 21 -12.17 20.65 11.45
N LEU A 22 -11.28 20.77 10.46
CA LEU A 22 -10.82 19.63 9.67
C LEU A 22 -9.98 18.66 10.52
N ALA A 23 -9.09 19.17 11.37
CA ALA A 23 -8.29 18.36 12.28
C ALA A 23 -9.18 17.63 13.29
N VAL A 24 -10.19 18.30 13.86
CA VAL A 24 -11.19 17.67 14.74
C VAL A 24 -12.02 16.64 13.95
N TRP A 25 -12.44 16.97 12.75
CA TRP A 25 -13.19 16.06 11.89
C TRP A 25 -12.34 14.84 11.49
N VAL A 26 -11.09 15.05 11.04
CA VAL A 26 -10.16 13.98 10.68
C VAL A 26 -9.80 13.15 11.92
N SER A 27 -9.60 13.76 13.08
CA SER A 27 -9.32 13.05 14.33
C SER A 27 -10.55 12.29 14.87
N SER A 28 -11.77 12.81 14.67
CA SER A 28 -13.01 12.12 15.00
C SER A 28 -13.21 10.87 14.14
N GLN A 29 -12.71 10.86 12.90
CA GLN A 29 -12.71 9.68 12.03
C GLN A 29 -11.73 8.60 12.50
N GLY A 30 -10.74 8.94 13.31
CA GLY A 30 -9.73 8.03 13.87
C GLY A 30 -10.04 7.54 15.28
N ARG A 31 -11.07 8.06 15.94
CA ARG A 31 -11.55 7.51 17.21
C ARG A 31 -12.36 6.26 16.92
N ASP A 32 -11.80 5.14 17.24
CA ASP A 32 -12.49 3.86 17.39
C ASP A 32 -13.23 3.93 18.73
N ASP A 33 -14.33 4.70 18.74
CA ASP A 33 -15.24 4.72 19.87
C ASP A 33 -15.95 3.37 19.86
N GLY A 34 -15.38 2.34 20.47
CA GLY A 34 -15.93 0.97 20.55
C GLY A 34 -17.41 0.85 20.88
N ALA A 35 -18.15 1.94 20.79
CA ALA A 35 -19.56 2.14 20.97
C ALA A 35 -20.17 2.80 19.72
N THR A 36 -20.85 2.03 18.92
CA THR A 36 -22.13 2.36 18.25
C THR A 36 -22.20 3.47 17.20
N GLY A 37 -21.23 4.32 16.99
CA GLY A 37 -21.30 5.44 16.07
C GLY A 37 -20.35 5.32 14.90
N ARG A 38 -20.68 4.54 13.87
CA ARG A 38 -20.03 4.68 12.58
C ARG A 38 -20.26 6.09 12.06
N PRO A 39 -19.23 6.81 11.60
CA PRO A 39 -19.49 7.74 10.54
C PRO A 39 -20.00 6.87 9.38
N SER A 40 -21.29 6.95 9.12
CA SER A 40 -21.91 6.36 7.95
C SER A 40 -21.38 7.12 6.72
N TYR A 41 -20.15 6.83 6.32
CA TYR A 41 -19.84 6.99 4.93
C TYR A 41 -20.73 5.98 4.23
N GLY A 42 -21.84 6.46 3.71
CA GLY A 42 -22.70 5.64 2.90
C GLY A 42 -21.79 4.91 1.92
N ALA A 43 -21.91 3.61 1.85
CA ALA A 43 -21.11 2.80 0.93
C ALA A 43 -21.08 3.56 -0.38
N TYR A 44 -19.87 3.95 -0.84
CA TYR A 44 -19.75 4.58 -2.14
C TYR A 44 -20.25 3.57 -3.14
N THR A 45 -21.45 3.75 -3.61
CA THR A 45 -21.98 2.97 -4.71
C THR A 45 -21.36 3.53 -5.98
N PHE A 46 -20.52 2.76 -6.62
CA PHE A 46 -20.09 3.08 -7.97
C PHE A 46 -21.34 3.35 -8.83
N PRO A 47 -21.32 4.36 -9.72
CA PRO A 47 -22.44 4.64 -10.58
C PRO A 47 -22.90 3.38 -11.32
N LYS A 48 -24.22 3.25 -11.53
CA LYS A 48 -24.77 2.19 -12.39
C LYS A 48 -24.05 2.26 -13.74
N GLY A 49 -23.36 1.18 -14.13
CA GLY A 49 -22.56 1.12 -15.36
C GLY A 49 -21.05 1.31 -15.17
N ALA A 50 -20.54 1.59 -13.97
CA ALA A 50 -19.12 1.43 -13.72
C ALA A 50 -18.74 -0.04 -13.96
N PRO A 51 -17.63 -0.33 -14.67
CA PRO A 51 -17.23 -1.70 -14.95
C PRO A 51 -17.02 -2.44 -13.64
N ARG A 52 -17.86 -3.43 -13.40
CA ARG A 52 -17.78 -4.35 -12.28
C ARG A 52 -17.19 -5.64 -12.81
N GLY A 53 -15.95 -5.89 -12.48
CA GLY A 53 -15.27 -7.09 -12.89
C GLY A 53 -14.47 -6.95 -14.19
N GLY A 54 -13.35 -7.62 -14.23
CA GLY A 54 -12.40 -7.54 -15.32
C GLY A 54 -11.16 -6.72 -14.95
N PRO A 55 -10.14 -6.69 -15.80
CA PRO A 55 -8.99 -5.81 -15.61
C PRO A 55 -9.50 -4.38 -15.49
N ILE A 56 -8.87 -3.59 -14.62
CA ILE A 56 -9.11 -2.15 -14.54
C ILE A 56 -8.97 -1.63 -15.97
N PRO A 57 -9.98 -0.93 -16.53
CA PRO A 57 -9.80 -0.26 -17.79
C PRO A 57 -8.66 0.74 -17.59
N ARG A 58 -7.47 0.36 -17.99
CA ARG A 58 -6.38 1.32 -18.09
C ARG A 58 -6.84 2.37 -19.07
N ALA A 59 -6.70 3.61 -18.71
CA ALA A 59 -7.08 4.71 -19.56
C ALA A 59 -6.48 4.48 -20.94
N ASP A 60 -7.34 4.33 -21.92
CA ASP A 60 -7.00 4.23 -23.33
C ASP A 60 -5.99 3.15 -23.74
N GLY A 61 -6.09 1.97 -23.12
CA GLY A 61 -5.36 0.82 -23.57
C GLY A 61 -4.03 0.65 -22.85
N TYR A 62 -3.87 -0.55 -22.38
CA TYR A 62 -2.60 -1.07 -21.93
C TYR A 62 -1.49 -0.76 -22.94
N VAL A 63 -0.45 -0.07 -22.50
CA VAL A 63 0.74 0.17 -23.32
C VAL A 63 1.70 -0.98 -23.08
N GLU A 64 1.94 -1.76 -24.13
CA GLU A 64 2.93 -2.82 -24.14
C GLU A 64 4.29 -2.27 -23.66
N GLY A 65 4.88 -2.89 -22.66
CA GLY A 65 6.18 -2.52 -22.12
C GLY A 65 6.17 -1.77 -20.78
N SER A 66 5.00 -1.57 -20.14
CA SER A 66 4.97 -1.27 -18.71
C SER A 66 5.49 -2.47 -17.92
N GLN A 67 6.36 -2.22 -16.94
CA GLN A 67 6.95 -3.33 -16.18
C GLN A 67 5.94 -4.02 -15.26
N GLY A 68 4.99 -3.29 -14.73
CA GLY A 68 3.91 -3.84 -13.91
C GLY A 68 3.11 -4.93 -14.62
N SER A 69 3.02 -4.84 -15.94
CA SER A 69 2.34 -5.85 -16.75
C SER A 69 3.12 -7.13 -16.99
N LYS A 70 4.43 -7.10 -16.88
CA LYS A 70 5.29 -8.29 -16.99
C LYS A 70 5.23 -9.16 -15.75
N PHE A 71 4.91 -8.56 -14.62
CA PHE A 71 4.86 -9.19 -13.31
C PHE A 71 3.41 -9.25 -12.82
N ILE A 72 2.60 -10.02 -13.52
CA ILE A 72 1.24 -10.34 -13.08
C ILE A 72 1.35 -11.44 -12.03
N LEU A 73 0.80 -11.21 -10.85
CA LEU A 73 0.68 -12.26 -9.84
C LEU A 73 -0.04 -13.48 -10.44
N PRO A 74 0.50 -14.68 -10.26
CA PRO A 74 -0.10 -15.89 -10.80
C PRO A 74 -1.53 -16.03 -10.30
N VAL A 75 -2.45 -16.20 -11.23
CA VAL A 75 -3.80 -16.67 -10.89
C VAL A 75 -3.67 -18.15 -10.57
N MET A 76 -4.32 -18.60 -9.50
CA MET A 76 -4.35 -20.03 -9.20
C MET A 76 -5.00 -20.77 -10.38
N PRO A 77 -4.30 -21.72 -11.01
CA PRO A 77 -4.92 -22.54 -12.05
C PRO A 77 -6.09 -23.33 -11.44
N PRO A 78 -7.17 -23.55 -12.22
CA PRO A 78 -8.33 -24.30 -11.72
C PRO A 78 -7.98 -25.69 -11.15
N GLU A 79 -7.01 -26.38 -11.74
CA GLU A 79 -6.55 -27.69 -11.30
C GLU A 79 -5.96 -27.62 -9.88
N ARG A 80 -5.21 -26.58 -9.59
CA ARG A 80 -4.55 -26.41 -8.30
C ARG A 80 -5.46 -25.84 -7.22
N ALA A 81 -6.47 -25.10 -7.64
CA ALA A 81 -7.51 -24.63 -6.74
C ALA A 81 -8.29 -25.80 -6.09
N MET A 82 -8.28 -26.96 -6.72
CA MET A 82 -8.87 -28.19 -6.18
C MET A 82 -7.96 -28.90 -5.18
N ASP A 83 -6.64 -28.68 -5.23
CA ASP A 83 -5.66 -29.32 -4.34
C ASP A 83 -5.43 -28.56 -3.03
N VAL A 84 -5.87 -27.29 -2.98
CA VAL A 84 -5.70 -26.43 -1.80
C VAL A 84 -6.95 -26.54 -0.92
N HIS A 85 -7.13 -27.68 -0.29
CA HIS A 85 -8.27 -27.97 0.58
C HIS A 85 -7.97 -27.65 2.05
N THR A 86 -8.33 -26.45 2.47
CA THR A 86 -8.82 -26.27 3.84
C THR A 86 -10.29 -26.69 3.89
N ALA A 87 -10.71 -27.36 4.95
CA ALA A 87 -12.13 -27.68 5.15
C ALA A 87 -12.98 -26.41 5.00
N GLY A 88 -13.98 -26.45 4.11
CA GLY A 88 -14.84 -25.30 3.81
C GLY A 88 -14.28 -24.29 2.79
N SER A 89 -13.15 -24.58 2.13
CA SER A 89 -12.66 -23.74 1.04
C SER A 89 -13.54 -23.83 -0.20
N VAL A 90 -13.82 -22.70 -0.82
CA VAL A 90 -14.53 -22.59 -2.10
C VAL A 90 -13.65 -21.80 -3.05
N VAL A 91 -13.56 -22.28 -4.29
CA VAL A 91 -12.92 -21.51 -5.36
C VAL A 91 -13.97 -20.70 -6.10
N ARG A 92 -13.81 -19.38 -6.10
CA ARG A 92 -14.69 -18.46 -6.81
C ARG A 92 -13.83 -17.46 -7.59
N ASN A 93 -14.07 -17.35 -8.91
CA ASN A 93 -13.30 -16.47 -9.78
C ASN A 93 -11.76 -16.68 -9.69
N ASN A 94 -11.33 -17.94 -9.60
CA ASN A 94 -9.93 -18.34 -9.41
C ASN A 94 -9.29 -17.82 -8.09
N GLU A 95 -10.10 -17.55 -7.08
CA GLU A 95 -9.68 -17.15 -5.75
C GLU A 95 -10.12 -18.18 -4.73
N ILE A 96 -9.24 -18.54 -3.80
CA ILE A 96 -9.57 -19.41 -2.68
C ILE A 96 -10.25 -18.59 -1.59
N ARG A 97 -11.34 -19.11 -1.08
CA ARG A 97 -12.13 -18.48 -0.02
C ARG A 97 -12.53 -19.51 1.03
N THR A 98 -12.59 -19.07 2.25
CA THR A 98 -13.25 -19.79 3.36
C THR A 98 -14.30 -18.89 3.99
N CYS A 99 -15.09 -19.41 4.92
CA CYS A 99 -16.01 -18.59 5.68
C CYS A 99 -15.29 -17.47 6.46
N PHE A 100 -14.12 -17.73 7.04
CA PHE A 100 -13.33 -16.73 7.76
C PHE A 100 -12.60 -15.78 6.81
N TRP A 101 -12.05 -16.30 5.70
CA TRP A 101 -11.34 -15.58 4.67
C TRP A 101 -12.21 -15.44 3.42
N PRO A 102 -13.08 -14.42 3.31
CA PRO A 102 -14.04 -14.33 2.18
C PRO A 102 -13.37 -14.00 0.83
N GLY A 103 -12.09 -13.91 0.79
CA GLY A 103 -11.28 -13.77 -0.41
C GLY A 103 -10.23 -12.66 -0.29
N PRO A 104 -9.33 -12.56 -1.27
CA PRO A 104 -8.44 -11.43 -1.37
C PRO A 104 -9.27 -10.17 -1.58
N LYS A 105 -9.07 -9.19 -0.70
CA LYS A 105 -9.72 -7.89 -0.81
C LYS A 105 -9.21 -7.13 -2.01
N LEU A 106 -7.93 -7.25 -2.25
CA LEU A 106 -7.21 -6.47 -3.23
C LEU A 106 -6.37 -7.42 -4.06
N ARG A 107 -6.74 -7.47 -5.30
CA ARG A 107 -5.94 -8.03 -6.35
C ARG A 107 -5.71 -6.91 -7.35
N PRO A 108 -4.52 -6.32 -7.36
CA PRO A 108 -4.23 -5.21 -8.26
C PRO A 108 -4.55 -5.57 -9.70
N GLY A 109 -5.19 -4.65 -10.39
CA GLY A 109 -5.61 -4.86 -11.77
C GLY A 109 -6.94 -5.59 -11.96
N PHE A 110 -7.66 -5.95 -10.87
CA PHE A 110 -8.98 -6.59 -10.97
C PHE A 110 -10.00 -5.91 -10.07
N TYR A 111 -11.16 -5.63 -10.62
CA TYR A 111 -12.37 -5.41 -9.82
C TYR A 111 -12.97 -6.75 -9.46
N SER A 112 -13.45 -6.90 -8.23
CA SER A 112 -14.25 -8.06 -7.90
C SER A 112 -15.54 -8.07 -8.68
N THR A 113 -15.86 -9.23 -9.27
CA THR A 113 -17.19 -9.50 -9.82
C THR A 113 -18.17 -9.95 -8.74
N ASP A 114 -17.73 -9.97 -7.48
CA ASP A 114 -18.55 -10.37 -6.36
C ASP A 114 -19.75 -9.42 -6.23
N PRO A 115 -21.00 -9.91 -6.25
CA PRO A 115 -22.18 -9.08 -6.10
C PRO A 115 -22.19 -8.33 -4.76
N ASP A 116 -21.49 -8.83 -3.74
CA ASP A 116 -21.33 -8.18 -2.45
C ASP A 116 -20.30 -7.04 -2.46
N GLY A 117 -19.65 -6.77 -3.60
CA GLY A 117 -18.68 -5.69 -3.78
C GLY A 117 -17.34 -5.95 -3.10
N TYR A 118 -17.08 -7.20 -2.69
CA TYR A 118 -15.82 -7.60 -2.08
C TYR A 118 -14.71 -7.63 -3.13
N GLY A 119 -13.58 -7.00 -2.83
CA GLY A 119 -12.42 -7.02 -3.72
C GLY A 119 -12.31 -5.83 -4.68
N VAL A 120 -13.05 -4.74 -4.45
CA VAL A 120 -12.81 -3.49 -5.19
C VAL A 120 -11.46 -2.93 -4.76
N GLU A 121 -10.59 -2.71 -5.73
CA GLU A 121 -9.30 -2.12 -5.49
C GLU A 121 -9.45 -0.68 -5.00
N ASN A 122 -8.85 -0.38 -3.86
CA ASN A 122 -8.70 0.96 -3.32
C ASN A 122 -7.53 0.98 -2.33
N GLN A 123 -7.12 2.16 -1.88
CA GLN A 123 -6.14 2.32 -0.82
C GLN A 123 -4.72 1.87 -1.20
N LEU A 124 -4.39 2.07 -2.49
CA LEU A 124 -3.01 2.04 -2.97
C LEU A 124 -2.33 0.67 -2.83
N PRO A 125 -2.95 -0.44 -3.26
CA PRO A 125 -2.30 -1.74 -3.22
C PRO A 125 -1.10 -1.77 -4.19
N ASP A 126 -0.21 -2.73 -3.95
CA ASP A 126 0.91 -3.02 -4.84
C ASP A 126 0.58 -4.19 -5.75
N THR A 127 1.00 -4.16 -7.02
CA THR A 127 0.67 -5.21 -8.00
C THR A 127 1.37 -6.55 -7.71
N MET A 128 2.44 -6.53 -6.93
CA MET A 128 3.20 -7.73 -6.56
C MET A 128 2.76 -8.32 -5.23
N ASN A 129 1.67 -7.81 -4.65
CA ASN A 129 1.18 -8.23 -3.36
C ASN A 129 -0.28 -8.66 -3.42
N THR A 130 -0.63 -9.67 -2.63
CA THR A 130 -2.02 -10.06 -2.40
C THR A 130 -2.40 -9.78 -0.95
N PHE A 131 -3.63 -9.31 -0.77
CA PHE A 131 -4.17 -8.93 0.54
C PHE A 131 -5.41 -9.75 0.82
N THR A 132 -5.27 -10.83 1.57
CA THR A 132 -6.42 -11.62 2.03
C THR A 132 -6.95 -11.00 3.31
N THR A 133 -8.23 -10.61 3.31
CA THR A 133 -8.83 -9.83 4.40
C THR A 133 -9.83 -10.67 5.17
N ALA A 134 -9.76 -10.61 6.49
CA ALA A 134 -10.78 -11.11 7.40
C ALA A 134 -11.39 -9.98 8.24
N TRP A 135 -12.69 -10.07 8.50
CA TRP A 135 -13.41 -9.27 9.50
C TRP A 135 -13.98 -10.21 10.54
N PHE A 136 -13.70 -9.94 11.80
CA PHE A 136 -14.09 -10.84 12.88
C PHE A 136 -14.32 -10.11 14.19
N ARG A 137 -14.94 -10.84 15.13
CA ARG A 137 -15.05 -10.50 16.55
C ARG A 137 -14.54 -11.68 17.34
N ILE A 138 -13.80 -11.43 18.41
CA ILE A 138 -13.36 -12.49 19.32
C ILE A 138 -14.20 -12.36 20.59
N PRO A 139 -15.02 -13.39 20.96
CA PRO A 139 -15.79 -13.39 22.18
C PRO A 139 -14.91 -13.24 23.42
N GLU A 140 -15.51 -12.81 24.53
CA GLU A 140 -14.82 -12.75 25.80
C GLU A 140 -14.31 -14.13 26.23
N GLY A 141 -13.11 -14.18 26.79
CA GLY A 141 -12.45 -15.41 27.21
C GLY A 141 -12.03 -16.34 26.07
N ALA A 142 -12.03 -15.85 24.83
CA ALA A 142 -11.59 -16.64 23.68
C ALA A 142 -10.40 -16.02 22.96
N GLN A 143 -9.73 -16.83 22.16
CA GLN A 143 -8.71 -16.42 21.18
C GLN A 143 -8.89 -17.18 19.87
N ILE A 144 -8.54 -16.56 18.75
CA ILE A 144 -8.45 -17.25 17.47
C ILE A 144 -7.07 -17.90 17.37
N VAL A 145 -7.04 -19.15 16.95
CA VAL A 145 -5.81 -19.90 16.63
C VAL A 145 -5.81 -20.19 15.14
N MET A 146 -4.73 -19.84 14.47
CA MET A 146 -4.53 -20.10 13.04
C MET A 146 -3.36 -21.06 12.86
N LYS A 147 -3.57 -22.08 12.05
CA LYS A 147 -2.58 -23.10 11.71
C LYS A 147 -2.36 -23.12 10.21
N GLY A 148 -1.11 -23.14 9.77
CA GLY A 148 -0.78 -23.12 8.36
C GLY A 148 0.65 -23.50 8.06
N GLU A 149 1.05 -23.25 6.82
CA GLU A 149 2.42 -23.44 6.35
C GLU A 149 2.98 -22.10 5.85
N TYR A 150 4.28 -21.87 6.08
CA TYR A 150 4.94 -20.69 5.52
C TYR A 150 4.91 -20.74 4.00
N PRO A 151 4.50 -19.67 3.32
CA PRO A 151 4.40 -19.64 1.86
C PRO A 151 5.78 -19.56 1.16
N HIS A 152 5.82 -19.96 -0.12
CA HIS A 152 6.97 -19.78 -1.00
C HIS A 152 6.91 -18.38 -1.64
N GLU A 153 7.37 -17.39 -0.89
CA GLU A 153 7.35 -15.99 -1.31
C GLU A 153 8.46 -15.20 -0.61
N ARG A 154 8.51 -13.90 -0.85
CA ARG A 154 9.59 -13.04 -0.36
C ARG A 154 9.34 -12.49 1.04
N HIS A 155 8.11 -12.10 1.32
CA HIS A 155 7.67 -11.60 2.62
C HIS A 155 6.21 -11.90 2.85
N TRP A 156 5.88 -12.19 4.10
CA TRP A 156 4.54 -12.54 4.52
C TRP A 156 4.24 -12.00 5.92
N SER A 157 3.00 -11.56 6.17
CA SER A 157 2.67 -10.98 7.47
C SER A 157 1.17 -10.97 7.75
N PHE A 158 0.83 -10.92 9.04
CA PHE A 158 -0.51 -10.60 9.53
C PHE A 158 -0.51 -9.23 10.21
N THR A 159 -1.51 -8.42 9.94
CA THR A 159 -1.71 -7.14 10.59
C THR A 159 -3.17 -6.97 10.96
N THR A 160 -3.48 -6.63 12.21
CA THR A 160 -4.82 -6.26 12.67
C THR A 160 -5.09 -4.77 12.48
N TYR A 161 -6.34 -4.42 12.26
CA TYR A 161 -6.79 -3.06 11.96
C TYR A 161 -8.04 -2.68 12.71
N SER A 162 -8.16 -1.38 12.97
CA SER A 162 -9.46 -0.78 13.26
C SER A 162 -10.37 -0.81 12.03
N THR A 163 -11.66 -0.59 12.23
CA THR A 163 -12.65 -0.57 11.14
C THR A 163 -12.41 0.52 10.09
N ASN A 164 -11.60 1.53 10.41
CA ASN A 164 -11.22 2.62 9.50
C ASN A 164 -9.80 2.47 8.91
N GLY A 165 -9.18 1.29 9.02
CA GLY A 165 -7.92 0.96 8.36
C GLY A 165 -6.66 1.50 9.03
N VAL A 166 -6.71 1.86 10.32
CA VAL A 166 -5.52 2.17 11.11
C VAL A 166 -4.91 0.85 11.59
N PRO A 167 -3.62 0.57 11.29
CA PRO A 167 -2.97 -0.65 11.74
C PRO A 167 -2.78 -0.64 13.27
N ARG A 168 -3.08 -1.76 13.88
CA ARG A 168 -2.98 -1.96 15.33
C ARG A 168 -1.75 -2.77 15.69
N ASP A 169 -1.80 -4.06 15.51
CA ASP A 169 -0.70 -4.97 15.80
C ASP A 169 -0.36 -5.84 14.61
N SER A 170 0.86 -6.40 14.57
CA SER A 170 1.31 -7.22 13.46
C SER A 170 2.33 -8.26 13.91
N ILE A 171 2.41 -9.33 13.13
CA ILE A 171 3.50 -10.30 13.19
C ILE A 171 3.99 -10.58 11.77
N ASP A 172 5.30 -10.51 11.60
CA ASP A 172 5.96 -10.81 10.33
C ASP A 172 6.47 -12.24 10.31
N ASP A 173 6.65 -12.76 9.13
CA ASP A 173 7.15 -14.10 8.87
C ASP A 173 8.35 -14.51 9.72
N VAL A 174 9.38 -13.66 9.81
CA VAL A 174 10.61 -13.95 10.57
C VAL A 174 10.37 -14.07 12.08
N GLN A 175 9.32 -13.43 12.59
CA GLN A 175 8.99 -13.39 14.02
C GLN A 175 8.20 -14.62 14.47
N ILE A 176 7.62 -15.34 13.52
CA ILE A 176 6.80 -16.52 13.83
C ILE A 176 7.74 -17.70 14.13
N ASP A 177 7.61 -18.29 15.31
CA ASP A 177 8.27 -19.54 15.63
C ASP A 177 7.59 -20.71 14.91
N PRO A 178 8.35 -21.60 14.26
CA PRO A 178 7.77 -22.77 13.61
C PRO A 178 7.26 -23.77 14.63
N ASP A 179 6.28 -24.56 14.23
CA ASP A 179 5.82 -25.72 15.01
C ASP A 179 6.96 -26.74 15.21
N SER A 180 6.85 -27.56 16.24
CA SER A 180 7.84 -28.60 16.55
C SER A 180 8.18 -29.46 15.32
N GLY A 181 9.46 -29.58 15.03
CA GLY A 181 9.96 -30.32 13.87
C GLY A 181 9.89 -29.57 12.54
N SER A 182 9.34 -28.36 12.52
CA SER A 182 9.30 -27.48 11.34
C SER A 182 10.40 -26.42 11.39
N GLN A 183 10.65 -25.77 10.24
CA GLN A 183 11.61 -24.67 10.13
C GLN A 183 10.94 -23.45 9.50
N ASN A 184 11.38 -22.26 9.90
CA ASN A 184 10.91 -21.02 9.33
C ASN A 184 11.85 -20.59 8.19
N PRO A 185 11.39 -20.60 6.90
CA PRO A 185 12.21 -20.29 5.73
C PRO A 185 12.58 -18.80 5.60
N PHE A 186 12.00 -17.93 6.43
CA PHE A 186 12.27 -16.49 6.41
C PHE A 186 13.38 -16.07 7.37
N ARG A 187 13.86 -16.99 8.21
CA ARG A 187 14.97 -16.71 9.14
C ARG A 187 16.31 -16.70 8.42
N GLU A 188 17.24 -15.95 8.99
CA GLU A 188 18.58 -15.80 8.46
C GLU A 188 19.25 -17.18 8.27
N GLY A 189 19.87 -17.38 7.11
CA GLY A 189 20.58 -18.61 6.76
C GLY A 189 19.69 -19.81 6.41
N VAL A 190 18.36 -19.72 6.59
CA VAL A 190 17.44 -20.81 6.27
C VAL A 190 17.04 -20.73 4.79
N ARG A 191 17.16 -21.85 4.08
CA ARG A 191 16.76 -21.95 2.67
C ARG A 191 15.24 -21.82 2.54
N ARG A 192 14.78 -21.25 1.43
CA ARG A 192 13.35 -21.05 1.14
C ARG A 192 12.59 -22.35 0.85
N ASP A 193 13.28 -23.39 0.42
CA ASP A 193 12.71 -24.70 0.05
C ASP A 193 12.67 -25.71 1.21
N VAL A 194 12.99 -25.26 2.44
CA VAL A 194 13.00 -26.13 3.63
C VAL A 194 11.62 -26.74 3.92
N MET A 195 11.62 -28.00 4.37
CA MET A 195 10.43 -28.75 4.78
C MET A 195 10.73 -29.58 6.04
N PRO A 196 9.77 -29.86 6.93
CA PRO A 196 8.42 -29.25 6.98
C PRO A 196 8.45 -27.79 7.45
N ARG A 197 7.38 -27.03 7.18
CA ARG A 197 7.33 -25.60 7.34
C ARG A 197 6.03 -25.09 7.99
N ARG A 198 5.55 -25.76 9.02
CA ARG A 198 4.29 -25.45 9.72
C ARG A 198 4.47 -24.39 10.78
N TYR A 199 3.41 -23.63 11.01
CA TYR A 199 3.31 -22.65 12.08
C TYR A 199 1.93 -22.66 12.71
N THR A 200 1.88 -22.18 13.96
CA THR A 200 0.65 -21.86 14.69
C THR A 200 0.78 -20.45 15.27
N ILE A 201 -0.21 -19.59 15.02
CA ILE A 201 -0.29 -18.25 15.61
C ILE A 201 -1.63 -18.07 16.33
N SER A 202 -1.65 -17.16 17.31
CA SER A 202 -2.86 -16.77 18.04
C SER A 202 -3.22 -15.32 17.82
N ILE A 203 -4.51 -14.99 17.85
CA ILE A 203 -5.02 -13.61 17.86
C ILE A 203 -5.81 -13.44 19.14
N ALA A 204 -5.39 -12.51 19.98
CA ALA A 204 -6.01 -12.23 21.26
C ALA A 204 -6.62 -10.82 21.32
N ASN A 205 -7.64 -10.64 22.15
CA ASN A 205 -8.22 -9.32 22.45
C ASN A 205 -7.28 -8.47 23.32
N GLY A 206 -7.48 -7.16 23.29
CA GLY A 206 -6.83 -6.20 24.17
C GLY A 206 -5.37 -5.91 23.82
N GLU A 207 -4.69 -5.31 24.79
CA GLU A 207 -3.27 -4.96 24.69
C GLU A 207 -2.37 -6.16 25.01
N PRO A 208 -1.18 -6.25 24.40
CA PRO A 208 -0.22 -7.29 24.76
C PRO A 208 0.23 -7.15 26.22
N PRO A 209 0.45 -8.26 26.94
CA PRO A 209 1.05 -8.23 28.27
C PRO A 209 2.51 -7.77 28.18
N ALA A 210 3.08 -7.38 29.33
CA ALA A 210 4.48 -6.94 29.43
C ALA A 210 5.48 -7.94 28.84
N VAL A 211 5.23 -9.25 29.03
CA VAL A 211 5.94 -10.34 28.35
C VAL A 211 5.01 -10.94 27.33
N ARG A 212 5.26 -10.60 26.08
CA ARG A 212 4.42 -11.05 24.96
C ARG A 212 4.63 -12.54 24.69
N PRO A 213 3.57 -13.36 24.70
CA PRO A 213 3.66 -14.74 24.24
C PRO A 213 4.15 -14.81 22.78
N PRO A 214 4.98 -15.80 22.42
CA PRO A 214 5.38 -15.99 21.04
C PRO A 214 4.16 -16.21 20.14
N ASN A 215 4.32 -15.96 18.86
CA ASN A 215 3.30 -16.20 17.83
C ASN A 215 1.92 -15.60 18.15
N THR A 216 1.85 -14.48 18.87
CA THR A 216 0.58 -13.86 19.23
C THR A 216 0.44 -12.46 18.68
N VAL A 217 -0.67 -12.20 18.00
CA VAL A 217 -1.09 -10.88 17.49
C VAL A 217 -2.27 -10.38 18.32
N TYR A 218 -2.29 -9.09 18.61
CA TYR A 218 -3.32 -8.47 19.43
C TYR A 218 -4.25 -7.58 18.61
N THR A 219 -5.52 -7.58 18.99
CA THR A 219 -6.52 -6.71 18.34
C THR A 219 -6.40 -5.26 18.78
N LEU A 220 -5.77 -4.98 19.92
CA LEU A 220 -5.78 -3.69 20.63
C LEU A 220 -7.21 -3.14 20.75
N ALA A 221 -8.18 -4.04 20.99
CA ALA A 221 -9.60 -3.76 21.10
C ALA A 221 -10.22 -4.64 22.18
N PRO A 222 -11.30 -4.19 22.83
CA PRO A 222 -12.01 -5.02 23.79
C PRO A 222 -12.63 -6.27 23.11
N ALA A 223 -12.99 -7.25 23.93
CA ALA A 223 -13.70 -8.44 23.48
C ALA A 223 -14.97 -8.05 22.69
N SER A 224 -15.30 -8.84 21.71
CA SER A 224 -16.44 -8.66 20.81
C SER A 224 -16.44 -7.38 19.96
N ALA A 225 -15.39 -6.57 20.02
CA ALA A 225 -15.22 -5.47 19.06
C ALA A 225 -14.93 -6.01 17.66
N GLU A 226 -15.43 -5.29 16.65
CA GLU A 226 -15.14 -5.64 15.25
C GLU A 226 -13.72 -5.24 14.87
N VAL A 227 -12.97 -6.17 14.31
CA VAL A 227 -11.56 -6.01 13.91
C VAL A 227 -11.37 -6.51 12.49
N GLY A 228 -10.59 -5.76 11.72
CA GLY A 228 -10.07 -6.21 10.43
C GLY A 228 -8.70 -6.86 10.58
N MET A 229 -8.37 -7.78 9.68
CA MET A 229 -7.03 -8.31 9.54
C MET A 229 -6.69 -8.52 8.07
N HIS A 230 -5.46 -8.19 7.72
CA HIS A 230 -4.89 -8.60 6.44
C HIS A 230 -3.80 -9.65 6.67
N MET A 231 -3.89 -10.73 5.93
CA MET A 231 -2.75 -11.57 5.58
C MET A 231 -2.21 -11.04 4.26
N ARG A 232 -0.91 -10.76 4.22
CA ARG A 232 -0.23 -10.21 3.04
C ARG A 232 0.78 -11.18 2.50
N ASN A 233 0.70 -11.42 1.21
CA ASN A 233 1.62 -12.23 0.44
C ASN A 233 2.38 -11.33 -0.53
N TYR A 234 3.70 -11.27 -0.42
CA TYR A 234 4.58 -10.41 -1.23
C TYR A 234 5.48 -11.24 -2.12
N VAL A 235 5.38 -11.02 -3.42
CA VAL A 235 6.23 -11.63 -4.44
C VAL A 235 6.30 -13.16 -4.27
N PRO A 236 5.18 -13.88 -4.43
CA PRO A 236 5.22 -15.33 -4.56
C PRO A 236 6.05 -15.71 -5.79
N ASP A 237 6.64 -16.89 -5.78
CA ASP A 237 7.42 -17.38 -6.91
C ASP A 237 6.54 -17.43 -8.18
N ARG A 238 7.03 -17.00 -9.32
CA ARG A 238 6.23 -16.79 -10.54
C ARG A 238 5.53 -18.05 -11.08
N SER A 239 6.03 -19.22 -10.72
CA SER A 239 5.50 -20.51 -11.19
C SER A 239 4.40 -21.10 -10.32
N ILE A 240 4.01 -20.39 -9.24
CA ILE A 240 3.03 -20.83 -8.27
C ILE A 240 1.91 -19.81 -8.10
N ASP A 241 0.92 -20.10 -7.26
CA ASP A 241 -0.20 -19.21 -7.01
C ASP A 241 0.14 -18.03 -6.08
N TYR A 242 -0.82 -17.10 -5.94
CA TYR A 242 -0.67 -15.88 -5.12
C TYR A 242 -0.60 -16.13 -3.60
N LEU A 243 -0.89 -17.34 -3.12
CA LEU A 243 -0.72 -17.76 -1.73
C LEU A 243 0.64 -18.41 -1.48
N GLY A 244 1.51 -18.48 -2.50
CA GLY A 244 2.84 -19.08 -2.35
C GLY A 244 2.80 -20.60 -2.17
N ALA A 245 1.92 -21.29 -2.90
CA ALA A 245 1.76 -22.74 -2.91
C ALA A 245 1.31 -23.37 -1.57
N VAL A 246 0.68 -22.60 -0.69
CA VAL A 246 0.12 -23.08 0.57
C VAL A 246 -1.37 -22.79 0.65
N SER A 247 -2.06 -23.47 1.54
CA SER A 247 -3.46 -23.22 1.85
C SER A 247 -3.64 -21.95 2.67
N LEU A 248 -4.87 -21.37 2.64
CA LEU A 248 -5.27 -20.40 3.65
C LEU A 248 -5.17 -21.04 5.05
N PRO A 249 -4.73 -20.28 6.07
CA PRO A 249 -4.64 -20.82 7.43
C PRO A 249 -5.98 -21.35 7.93
N GLU A 250 -5.97 -22.54 8.53
CA GLU A 250 -7.12 -23.07 9.26
C GLU A 250 -7.36 -22.24 10.51
N VAL A 251 -8.63 -21.97 10.81
CA VAL A 251 -9.04 -21.11 11.92
C VAL A 251 -9.83 -21.91 12.94
N GLU A 252 -9.36 -21.87 14.18
CA GLU A 252 -10.05 -22.42 15.36
C GLU A 252 -10.33 -21.29 16.35
N LEU A 253 -11.40 -21.40 17.12
CA LEU A 253 -11.70 -20.50 18.25
C LEU A 253 -11.55 -21.29 19.55
N HIS A 254 -10.56 -20.91 20.36
CA HIS A 254 -10.23 -21.53 21.63
C HIS A 254 -10.73 -20.69 22.80
N TYR A 255 -11.54 -21.29 23.68
CA TYR A 255 -12.04 -20.65 24.90
C TYR A 255 -11.18 -21.01 26.11
N ALA A 256 -11.18 -20.17 27.12
CA ALA A 256 -10.45 -20.37 28.36
C ALA A 256 -10.95 -21.60 29.17
N ASP A 257 -12.19 -22.02 28.93
CA ASP A 257 -12.78 -23.23 29.53
C ASP A 257 -12.34 -24.54 28.85
N GLY A 258 -11.46 -24.45 27.84
CA GLY A 258 -10.95 -25.59 27.06
C GLY A 258 -11.82 -25.98 25.86
N ARG A 259 -12.94 -25.34 25.64
CA ARG A 259 -13.79 -25.58 24.47
C ARG A 259 -13.11 -25.05 23.21
N VAL A 260 -13.15 -25.81 22.13
CA VAL A 260 -12.59 -25.46 20.82
C VAL A 260 -13.66 -25.59 19.75
N LEU A 261 -13.91 -24.51 19.02
CA LEU A 261 -14.74 -24.51 17.81
C LEU A 261 -13.85 -24.52 16.57
N LYS A 262 -14.29 -25.20 15.52
CA LYS A 262 -13.55 -25.34 14.25
C LYS A 262 -14.47 -25.12 13.06
N GLY A 263 -13.89 -24.84 11.89
CA GLY A 263 -14.60 -24.72 10.64
C GLY A 263 -15.77 -23.73 10.72
N GLU A 264 -16.98 -24.15 10.35
CA GLU A 264 -18.17 -23.29 10.29
C GLU A 264 -18.60 -22.79 11.66
N ASP A 265 -18.44 -23.59 12.73
CA ASP A 265 -18.78 -23.16 14.10
C ASP A 265 -17.85 -22.03 14.57
N ALA A 266 -16.54 -22.12 14.32
CA ALA A 266 -15.60 -21.05 14.61
C ALA A 266 -15.92 -19.79 13.78
N CYS A 267 -16.27 -19.99 12.53
CA CYS A 267 -16.65 -18.91 11.63
C CYS A 267 -17.91 -18.18 12.12
N SER A 268 -18.93 -18.91 12.49
CA SER A 268 -20.19 -18.36 13.00
C SER A 268 -19.98 -17.60 14.31
N ALA A 269 -19.21 -18.18 15.24
CA ALA A 269 -18.91 -17.57 16.53
C ALA A 269 -18.06 -16.28 16.42
N THR A 270 -17.29 -16.13 15.36
CA THR A 270 -16.46 -14.95 15.07
C THR A 270 -17.09 -13.99 14.06
N ALA A 271 -18.35 -14.18 13.68
CA ALA A 271 -19.03 -13.37 12.67
C ALA A 271 -19.00 -11.86 13.00
N ALA A 272 -18.71 -11.05 12.00
CA ALA A 272 -18.65 -9.59 12.11
C ALA A 272 -19.48 -8.93 11.00
N PRO A 273 -20.12 -7.78 11.26
CA PRO A 273 -20.97 -7.07 10.29
C PRO A 273 -20.28 -6.69 8.98
N LEU A 274 -18.97 -6.47 8.99
CA LEU A 274 -18.18 -6.11 7.79
C LEU A 274 -17.67 -7.35 7.03
N ARG A 275 -17.86 -8.56 7.55
CA ARG A 275 -17.40 -9.78 6.86
C ARG A 275 -18.05 -9.90 5.49
N GLY A 276 -17.24 -10.07 4.45
CA GLY A 276 -17.69 -10.13 3.07
C GLY A 276 -18.16 -8.80 2.47
N LYS A 277 -18.09 -7.68 3.21
CA LYS A 277 -18.48 -6.37 2.70
C LYS A 277 -17.28 -5.58 2.16
N GLN A 278 -17.59 -4.71 1.21
CA GLN A 278 -16.59 -3.78 0.67
C GLN A 278 -16.03 -2.89 1.78
N VAL A 279 -14.72 -2.68 1.78
CA VAL A 279 -14.07 -1.72 2.67
C VAL A 279 -14.41 -0.30 2.20
N PRO A 280 -14.86 0.57 3.11
CA PRO A 280 -15.16 1.95 2.78
C PRO A 280 -13.94 2.69 2.22
N LEU A 281 -14.17 3.64 1.31
CA LEU A 281 -13.14 4.56 0.87
C LEU A 281 -12.54 5.30 2.06
N ALA A 282 -11.23 5.48 2.06
CA ALA A 282 -10.54 6.15 3.16
C ALA A 282 -10.86 7.64 3.26
N VAL A 283 -11.29 8.25 2.16
CA VAL A 283 -11.67 9.68 2.05
C VAL A 283 -13.03 9.78 1.40
N ASN A 284 -13.91 10.59 1.98
CA ASN A 284 -15.23 10.84 1.38
C ASN A 284 -15.10 11.59 0.05
N PRO A 285 -15.63 11.07 -1.07
CA PRO A 285 -15.50 11.71 -2.38
C PRO A 285 -16.04 13.14 -2.45
N LYS A 286 -17.16 13.43 -1.78
CA LYS A 286 -17.74 14.78 -1.76
C LYS A 286 -16.85 15.77 -1.02
N VAL A 287 -16.24 15.32 0.07
CA VAL A 287 -15.28 16.14 0.83
C VAL A 287 -14.03 16.38 0.00
N TRP A 288 -13.51 15.36 -0.65
CA TRP A 288 -12.37 15.49 -1.56
C TRP A 288 -12.67 16.49 -2.67
N GLN A 289 -13.80 16.36 -3.37
CA GLN A 289 -14.21 17.29 -4.44
C GLN A 289 -14.38 18.73 -3.95
N ALA A 290 -14.86 18.94 -2.73
CA ALA A 290 -14.98 20.28 -2.16
C ALA A 290 -13.60 20.87 -1.85
N LEU A 291 -12.70 20.07 -1.29
CA LEU A 291 -11.34 20.50 -0.93
C LEU A 291 -10.47 20.79 -2.15
N THR A 292 -10.60 20.00 -3.23
CA THR A 292 -9.85 20.24 -4.49
C THR A 292 -10.29 21.49 -5.23
N LYS A 293 -11.43 22.08 -4.88
CA LYS A 293 -11.90 23.37 -5.41
C LYS A 293 -11.40 24.59 -4.62
N LEU A 294 -10.65 24.39 -3.56
CA LEU A 294 -10.06 25.50 -2.82
C LEU A 294 -9.10 26.30 -3.73
N PRO A 295 -9.09 27.64 -3.65
CA PRO A 295 -8.31 28.48 -4.59
C PRO A 295 -6.83 28.13 -4.65
N TRP A 296 -6.24 27.72 -3.52
CA TRP A 296 -4.82 27.35 -3.45
C TRP A 296 -4.52 25.92 -3.96
N MET A 297 -5.55 25.12 -4.25
CA MET A 297 -5.42 23.82 -4.92
C MET A 297 -5.44 23.93 -6.45
N ASN A 298 -5.74 25.10 -6.97
CA ASN A 298 -5.70 25.36 -8.40
C ASN A 298 -4.35 26.02 -8.76
N PRO A 299 -3.46 25.36 -9.52
CA PRO A 299 -2.17 25.89 -9.92
C PRO A 299 -2.24 27.24 -10.63
N ALA A 300 -3.35 27.51 -11.36
CA ALA A 300 -3.53 28.76 -12.09
C ALA A 300 -3.80 29.98 -11.19
N VAL A 301 -4.24 29.79 -9.94
CA VAL A 301 -4.67 30.89 -9.06
C VAL A 301 -4.03 30.88 -7.67
N GLY A 302 -3.24 29.86 -7.33
CA GLY A 302 -2.60 29.74 -6.02
C GLY A 302 -1.29 28.94 -6.08
N PRO A 303 -0.51 28.94 -4.99
CA PRO A 303 0.69 28.13 -4.94
C PRO A 303 0.32 26.64 -4.99
N ALA A 304 0.93 25.95 -5.90
CA ALA A 304 0.67 24.54 -6.20
C ALA A 304 1.38 23.59 -5.22
N HIS A 305 1.23 23.77 -3.94
CA HIS A 305 2.06 23.16 -2.90
C HIS A 305 2.12 21.63 -2.92
N ALA A 306 0.97 20.96 -3.07
CA ALA A 306 0.93 19.52 -3.02
C ALA A 306 1.47 18.84 -4.30
N PHE A 307 1.53 19.59 -5.40
CA PHE A 307 1.85 19.07 -6.74
C PHE A 307 3.15 19.64 -7.32
N GLU A 308 3.84 20.49 -6.58
CA GLU A 308 5.13 21.05 -6.99
C GLU A 308 6.23 20.00 -7.10
N SER A 309 7.29 20.36 -7.81
CA SER A 309 8.47 19.54 -8.06
C SER A 309 9.36 19.42 -6.82
N GLU A 310 8.86 18.81 -5.78
CA GLU A 310 9.62 18.49 -4.58
C GLU A 310 10.02 17.02 -4.53
N PRO A 311 11.02 16.64 -3.72
CA PRO A 311 11.35 15.24 -3.50
C PRO A 311 10.13 14.48 -2.96
N MET A 312 10.17 13.15 -3.05
CA MET A 312 9.15 12.33 -2.42
C MET A 312 9.16 12.56 -0.92
N GLU A 313 7.98 12.58 -0.33
CA GLU A 313 7.77 12.80 1.09
C GLU A 313 7.42 11.50 1.81
N MET A 314 7.78 11.43 3.09
CA MET A 314 7.42 10.30 3.94
C MET A 314 5.93 10.33 4.30
N PHE A 315 5.25 9.20 4.16
CA PHE A 315 3.90 8.99 4.66
C PHE A 315 3.93 8.63 6.15
N PHE A 316 3.54 9.53 7.01
CA PHE A 316 3.47 9.32 8.46
C PHE A 316 2.11 8.73 8.89
N ASN A 317 1.02 9.36 8.49
CA ASN A 317 -0.34 8.91 8.73
C ASN A 317 -1.33 9.60 7.78
N ARG A 318 -2.54 9.06 7.73
CA ARG A 318 -3.62 9.57 6.87
C ARG A 318 -4.00 11.02 7.17
N GLU A 319 -4.10 11.35 8.44
CA GLU A 319 -4.51 12.68 8.91
C GLU A 319 -3.51 13.75 8.46
N TYR A 320 -2.22 13.50 8.69
CA TYR A 320 -1.15 14.40 8.26
C TYR A 320 -1.09 14.53 6.74
N LEU A 321 -1.21 13.41 6.00
CA LEU A 321 -1.25 13.44 4.53
C LEU A 321 -2.37 14.37 4.03
N MET A 322 -3.58 14.23 4.58
CA MET A 322 -4.75 15.04 4.16
C MET A 322 -4.56 16.50 4.55
N LEU A 323 -4.09 16.78 5.77
CA LEU A 323 -3.81 18.14 6.20
C LEU A 323 -2.77 18.80 5.29
N LYS A 324 -1.67 18.12 5.02
CA LYS A 324 -0.59 18.65 4.18
C LYS A 324 -1.02 18.83 2.72
N THR A 325 -1.83 17.94 2.18
CA THR A 325 -2.36 18.04 0.81
C THR A 325 -3.17 19.31 0.62
N PHE A 326 -4.03 19.64 1.58
CA PHE A 326 -4.94 20.80 1.43
C PHE A 326 -4.46 22.07 2.12
N PHE A 327 -3.57 21.93 3.10
CA PHE A 327 -3.05 23.04 3.90
C PHE A 327 -1.54 22.83 4.12
N PRO A 328 -0.68 23.15 3.15
CA PRO A 328 0.75 22.88 3.23
C PRO A 328 1.46 23.85 4.18
N ILE A 329 1.06 23.86 5.43
CA ILE A 329 1.58 24.71 6.49
C ILE A 329 2.42 23.86 7.44
N ARG A 330 3.68 24.24 7.66
CA ARG A 330 4.59 23.55 8.59
C ARG A 330 4.05 23.43 10.01
N ALA A 331 3.12 24.28 10.41
CA ALA A 331 2.44 24.17 11.70
C ALA A 331 1.75 22.81 11.92
N PHE A 332 1.46 22.06 10.84
CA PHE A 332 0.88 20.73 10.93
C PHE A 332 1.91 19.62 11.08
N ASP A 333 3.20 19.88 11.03
CA ASP A 333 4.25 18.86 11.16
C ASP A 333 4.17 18.12 12.52
N ASN A 334 3.58 18.72 13.55
CA ASN A 334 3.29 18.06 14.81
C ASN A 334 2.30 16.88 14.70
N PHE A 335 1.52 16.81 13.62
CA PHE A 335 0.63 15.67 13.33
C PHE A 335 1.34 14.53 12.60
N ALA A 336 2.61 14.72 12.22
CA ALA A 336 3.43 13.71 11.55
C ALA A 336 3.93 12.63 12.52
N VAL A 337 3.00 11.89 13.08
CA VAL A 337 3.29 10.75 13.97
C VAL A 337 3.19 9.46 13.17
N GLN A 338 4.10 8.52 13.38
CA GLN A 338 4.11 7.22 12.72
C GLN A 338 2.96 6.32 13.19
N LYS A 339 1.78 6.59 12.67
CA LYS A 339 0.54 5.90 13.01
C LYS A 339 0.00 5.05 11.85
N GLY A 340 0.38 5.42 10.61
CA GLY A 340 -0.13 4.78 9.40
C GLY A 340 -1.58 5.19 9.08
N GLY A 341 -2.29 4.34 8.38
CA GLY A 341 -3.62 4.54 7.83
C GLY A 341 -3.69 3.94 6.43
N PHE A 342 -4.84 4.03 5.75
CA PHE A 342 -5.01 3.40 4.43
C PHE A 342 -4.61 1.91 4.42
N TRP A 343 -4.88 1.19 5.51
CA TRP A 343 -4.51 -0.23 5.66
C TRP A 343 -3.01 -0.49 5.52
N SER A 344 -2.17 0.47 5.90
CA SER A 344 -0.72 0.35 5.75
C SER A 344 -0.16 -0.89 6.47
N ASN A 345 0.91 -1.45 5.90
CA ASN A 345 1.68 -2.52 6.54
C ASN A 345 2.64 -1.91 7.58
N ARG A 346 2.69 -2.48 8.78
CA ARG A 346 3.63 -2.03 9.82
C ARG A 346 5.09 -2.31 9.47
N SER A 347 5.33 -3.33 8.65
CA SER A 347 6.66 -3.71 8.16
C SER A 347 7.11 -2.93 6.94
N THR A 348 6.28 -1.99 6.47
CA THR A 348 6.56 -1.13 5.32
C THR A 348 6.52 0.35 5.73
N ARG A 349 7.40 1.14 5.13
CA ARG A 349 7.30 2.59 5.11
C ARG A 349 7.18 3.07 3.68
N TYR A 350 6.50 4.19 3.52
CA TYR A 350 6.05 4.68 2.22
C TYR A 350 6.56 6.10 2.00
N GLY A 351 7.19 6.32 0.84
CA GLY A 351 7.34 7.65 0.28
C GLY A 351 6.25 7.89 -0.74
N TYR A 352 5.76 9.12 -0.86
CA TYR A 352 4.75 9.47 -1.85
C TYR A 352 5.06 10.80 -2.55
N LYS A 353 4.47 10.99 -3.72
CA LYS A 353 4.49 12.24 -4.48
C LYS A 353 3.19 12.37 -5.27
N TYR A 354 2.53 13.49 -5.14
CA TYR A 354 1.42 13.84 -6.04
C TYR A 354 1.94 14.24 -7.41
N LEU A 355 1.15 13.93 -8.43
CA LEU A 355 1.38 14.29 -9.82
C LEU A 355 0.28 15.23 -10.31
N SER A 356 0.66 16.20 -11.15
CA SER A 356 -0.25 17.05 -11.90
C SER A 356 0.39 17.42 -13.25
N GLN A 357 -0.39 17.41 -14.32
CA GLN A 357 0.09 17.80 -15.65
C GLN A 357 0.44 19.29 -15.75
N GLU A 358 -0.08 20.11 -14.85
CA GLU A 358 0.28 21.53 -14.72
C GLU A 358 1.78 21.70 -14.40
N HIS A 359 2.38 20.73 -13.72
CA HIS A 359 3.81 20.75 -13.37
C HIS A 359 4.69 19.93 -14.30
N GLY A 360 4.10 19.11 -15.14
CA GLY A 360 4.82 18.30 -16.11
C GLY A 360 4.02 17.09 -16.55
N LYS A 361 4.21 16.69 -17.80
CA LYS A 361 3.59 15.50 -18.36
C LYS A 361 4.40 14.23 -18.14
N VAL A 362 5.68 14.41 -17.80
CA VAL A 362 6.63 13.31 -17.54
C VAL A 362 7.36 13.58 -16.24
N TYR A 363 7.37 12.59 -15.36
CA TYR A 363 8.08 12.63 -14.08
C TYR A 363 9.15 11.53 -14.08
N ALA A 364 10.40 11.91 -13.91
CA ALA A 364 11.50 10.96 -13.76
C ALA A 364 11.91 10.89 -12.29
N MET A 365 11.89 9.68 -11.74
CA MET A 365 12.39 9.39 -10.41
C MET A 365 13.76 8.72 -10.52
N ARG A 366 14.70 9.19 -9.72
CA ARG A 366 16.06 8.68 -9.70
C ARG A 366 16.59 8.57 -8.28
N GLY A 367 17.18 7.42 -7.95
CA GLY A 367 17.76 7.14 -6.64
C GLY A 367 18.64 5.91 -6.68
N LYS A 368 19.45 5.71 -5.65
CA LYS A 368 20.26 4.51 -5.51
C LYS A 368 19.38 3.33 -5.13
N MET A 369 19.57 2.20 -5.79
CA MET A 369 18.82 0.99 -5.52
C MET A 369 19.36 0.28 -4.28
N PRO A 370 18.51 -0.02 -3.26
CA PRO A 370 18.92 -0.89 -2.16
C PRO A 370 19.09 -2.34 -2.65
N ARG A 371 19.90 -3.12 -1.94
CA ARG A 371 20.05 -4.55 -2.22
C ARG A 371 18.82 -5.31 -1.73
N THR A 372 18.22 -6.10 -2.61
CA THR A 372 17.04 -6.93 -2.33
C THR A 372 17.28 -8.38 -2.77
N PRO A 373 16.58 -9.36 -2.19
CA PRO A 373 16.72 -10.75 -2.60
C PRO A 373 16.08 -10.96 -3.97
N ARG A 374 16.59 -11.91 -4.74
CA ARG A 374 16.01 -12.37 -6.00
C ARG A 374 15.25 -13.65 -5.75
N THR A 375 13.94 -13.60 -5.84
CA THR A 375 13.07 -14.74 -5.49
C THR A 375 12.04 -15.08 -6.55
N TRP A 376 11.77 -14.15 -7.49
CA TRP A 376 10.72 -14.32 -8.49
C TRP A 376 10.83 -15.62 -9.30
N ASP A 377 12.04 -16.02 -9.63
CA ASP A 377 12.30 -17.26 -10.39
C ASP A 377 12.39 -18.53 -9.51
N GLY A 378 11.96 -18.47 -8.25
CA GLY A 378 11.99 -19.62 -7.34
C GLY A 378 13.37 -19.94 -6.75
N ASN A 379 14.28 -18.95 -6.70
CA ASN A 379 15.60 -19.14 -6.11
C ASN A 379 15.49 -19.57 -4.64
N PRO A 380 16.09 -20.72 -4.24
CA PRO A 380 16.00 -21.24 -2.89
C PRO A 380 16.90 -20.56 -1.85
N SER A 381 17.67 -19.56 -2.24
CA SER A 381 18.56 -18.84 -1.32
C SER A 381 17.79 -18.12 -0.20
N PRO A 382 18.38 -17.95 0.98
CA PRO A 382 17.76 -17.25 2.09
C PRO A 382 17.34 -15.81 1.72
N VAL A 383 16.14 -15.39 2.11
CA VAL A 383 15.60 -14.04 1.78
C VAL A 383 16.20 -12.91 2.59
N SER A 384 16.89 -13.21 3.68
CA SER A 384 17.43 -12.23 4.63
C SER A 384 18.96 -12.10 4.58
N GLN A 385 19.61 -12.80 3.64
CA GLN A 385 21.07 -12.82 3.56
C GLN A 385 21.57 -11.69 2.63
N ASP A 386 22.50 -10.89 3.14
CA ASP A 386 23.21 -9.83 2.38
C ASP A 386 22.29 -8.82 1.67
N VAL A 387 21.14 -8.50 2.27
CA VAL A 387 20.18 -7.56 1.72
C VAL A 387 20.01 -6.34 2.62
N ASP A 388 19.68 -5.20 2.01
CA ASP A 388 19.34 -3.96 2.71
C ASP A 388 17.87 -3.97 3.14
N MET A 389 17.01 -4.58 2.33
CA MET A 389 15.59 -4.81 2.61
C MET A 389 15.05 -5.97 1.79
N ARG A 390 13.90 -6.52 2.20
CA ARG A 390 13.30 -7.64 1.46
C ARG A 390 12.52 -7.24 0.23
N TYR A 391 11.93 -6.04 0.22
CA TYR A 391 11.12 -5.62 -0.91
C TYR A 391 11.17 -4.10 -1.10
N TRP A 392 11.26 -3.71 -2.37
CA TRP A 392 11.19 -2.35 -2.85
C TRP A 392 10.28 -2.27 -4.07
N SER A 393 9.44 -1.23 -4.13
CA SER A 393 8.61 -0.96 -5.32
C SER A 393 8.33 0.52 -5.49
N ILE A 394 7.98 0.90 -6.73
CA ILE A 394 7.33 2.17 -7.06
C ILE A 394 6.05 1.85 -7.80
N CYS A 395 4.94 2.43 -7.35
CA CYS A 395 3.65 2.32 -8.02
C CYS A 395 3.13 3.71 -8.39
N SER A 396 2.48 3.79 -9.53
CA SER A 396 1.58 4.88 -9.88
C SER A 396 0.16 4.52 -9.47
N ALA A 397 -0.59 5.50 -8.99
CA ALA A 397 -1.95 5.32 -8.52
C ALA A 397 -2.80 6.55 -8.82
N MET A 398 -4.11 6.37 -8.83
CA MET A 398 -5.04 7.47 -8.77
C MET A 398 -4.94 8.16 -7.42
N ALA A 399 -5.24 9.46 -7.38
CA ALA A 399 -5.25 10.21 -6.13
C ALA A 399 -6.35 9.70 -5.18
N PRO A 400 -6.26 9.98 -3.87
CA PRO A 400 -7.39 9.79 -2.98
C PRO A 400 -8.65 10.51 -3.53
N PRO A 401 -9.86 10.02 -3.27
CA PRO A 401 -10.27 8.98 -2.34
C PRO A 401 -10.22 7.55 -2.86
N THR A 402 -10.10 7.31 -4.17
CA THR A 402 -10.09 5.93 -4.67
C THR A 402 -8.75 5.25 -4.42
N GLY A 403 -7.63 5.91 -4.68
CA GLY A 403 -6.31 5.33 -4.50
C GLY A 403 -6.11 4.02 -5.25
N MET A 404 -6.73 3.91 -6.44
CA MET A 404 -6.57 2.72 -7.27
C MET A 404 -5.18 2.70 -7.89
N THR A 405 -4.47 1.61 -7.74
CA THR A 405 -3.16 1.43 -8.38
C THR A 405 -3.33 1.26 -9.89
N VAL A 406 -2.50 1.95 -10.65
CA VAL A 406 -2.50 1.88 -12.11
C VAL A 406 -1.42 0.93 -12.59
N ASP A 407 -0.20 1.11 -12.13
CA ASP A 407 0.95 0.30 -12.52
C ASP A 407 2.00 0.29 -11.41
N CYS A 408 2.83 -0.76 -11.37
CA CYS A 408 3.93 -0.87 -10.43
C CYS A 408 5.17 -1.44 -11.09
N VAL A 409 6.31 -1.04 -10.58
CA VAL A 409 7.59 -1.71 -10.82
C VAL A 409 8.18 -2.10 -9.46
N PHE A 410 8.76 -3.28 -9.38
CA PHE A 410 9.46 -3.74 -8.18
C PHE A 410 10.95 -3.99 -8.45
N ASP A 411 11.68 -4.27 -7.41
CA ASP A 411 13.14 -4.37 -7.44
C ASP A 411 13.69 -5.27 -8.56
N GLU A 412 13.18 -6.50 -8.73
CA GLU A 412 13.71 -7.41 -9.77
C GLU A 412 13.46 -6.92 -11.20
N GLY A 413 12.43 -6.10 -11.41
CA GLY A 413 12.21 -5.44 -12.69
C GLY A 413 13.11 -4.23 -12.93
N VAL A 414 13.63 -3.62 -11.88
CA VAL A 414 14.47 -2.41 -11.97
C VAL A 414 15.95 -2.72 -11.94
N VAL A 415 16.37 -3.72 -11.17
CA VAL A 415 17.80 -4.07 -11.01
C VAL A 415 18.55 -4.28 -12.33
N PRO A 416 17.96 -4.92 -13.38
CA PRO A 416 18.61 -5.04 -14.68
C PRO A 416 18.85 -3.72 -15.43
N LEU A 417 18.20 -2.63 -15.00
CA LEU A 417 18.19 -1.32 -15.66
C LEU A 417 19.06 -0.28 -14.95
N LEU A 418 19.75 -0.68 -13.87
CA LEU A 418 20.58 0.22 -13.09
C LEU A 418 21.77 0.72 -13.92
N ASP A 419 22.13 1.98 -13.70
CA ASP A 419 23.37 2.50 -14.23
C ASP A 419 24.60 1.92 -13.50
N GLU A 420 25.80 2.25 -13.99
CA GLU A 420 27.08 1.77 -13.44
C GLU A 420 27.30 2.12 -11.96
N LYS A 421 26.60 3.15 -11.45
CA LYS A 421 26.65 3.58 -10.04
C LYS A 421 25.58 2.93 -9.18
N GLY A 422 24.72 2.09 -9.75
CA GLY A 422 23.62 1.41 -9.06
C GLY A 422 22.40 2.29 -8.82
N TYR A 423 22.17 3.30 -9.66
CA TYR A 423 20.99 4.15 -9.60
C TYR A 423 19.93 3.68 -10.59
N PHE A 424 18.69 3.69 -10.15
CA PHE A 424 17.53 3.47 -11.01
C PHE A 424 17.06 4.77 -11.67
N THR A 425 16.39 4.63 -12.82
CA THR A 425 15.57 5.67 -13.44
C THR A 425 14.20 5.09 -13.74
N VAL A 426 13.16 5.63 -13.08
CA VAL A 426 11.77 5.27 -13.31
C VAL A 426 11.03 6.49 -13.84
N VAL A 427 10.38 6.34 -14.99
CA VAL A 427 9.61 7.41 -15.63
C VAL A 427 8.13 7.12 -15.51
N VAL A 428 7.36 8.13 -15.11
CA VAL A 428 5.90 8.08 -15.04
C VAL A 428 5.33 9.12 -16.00
N SER A 429 4.43 8.69 -16.86
CA SER A 429 3.69 9.56 -17.77
C SER A 429 2.38 8.89 -18.18
N ARG A 430 1.47 9.65 -18.77
CA ARG A 430 0.36 9.04 -19.51
C ARG A 430 0.88 8.34 -20.76
N ALA A 431 0.13 7.37 -21.26
CA ALA A 431 0.50 6.62 -22.46
C ALA A 431 0.84 7.54 -23.65
N GLY A 432 0.02 8.58 -23.91
CA GLY A 432 0.23 9.55 -24.99
C GLY A 432 1.48 10.44 -24.80
N ASP A 433 1.90 10.63 -23.57
CA ASP A 433 3.06 11.45 -23.20
C ASP A 433 4.31 10.60 -22.88
N ARG A 434 4.27 9.29 -23.15
CA ARG A 434 5.43 8.41 -22.97
C ARG A 434 6.58 8.85 -23.86
N PRO A 435 7.77 9.15 -23.28
CA PRO A 435 8.96 9.41 -24.08
C PRO A 435 9.39 8.16 -24.85
N ALA A 436 9.85 8.32 -26.07
CA ALA A 436 10.30 7.20 -26.92
C ALA A 436 11.49 6.43 -26.33
N ASN A 437 12.31 7.09 -25.51
CA ASN A 437 13.43 6.51 -24.79
C ASN A 437 13.08 6.03 -23.35
N ALA A 438 11.81 6.11 -22.91
CA ALA A 438 11.35 5.51 -21.67
C ALA A 438 11.14 4.00 -21.87
N THR A 439 12.23 3.26 -22.04
CA THR A 439 12.29 1.83 -22.33
C THR A 439 13.44 1.17 -21.58
N GLU A 440 13.31 -0.13 -21.35
CA GLU A 440 14.36 -0.94 -20.71
C GLU A 440 15.70 -0.89 -21.50
N LYS A 441 15.64 -0.89 -22.82
CA LYS A 441 16.81 -0.76 -23.69
C LYS A 441 17.60 0.53 -23.40
N CYS A 442 16.92 1.58 -22.97
CA CYS A 442 17.53 2.86 -22.65
C CYS A 442 17.88 3.00 -21.15
N GLY A 443 17.74 1.93 -20.35
CA GLY A 443 18.01 1.92 -18.92
C GLY A 443 16.89 2.54 -18.08
N VAL A 444 15.65 2.55 -18.58
CA VAL A 444 14.50 3.21 -17.95
C VAL A 444 13.35 2.23 -17.72
N ALA A 445 12.87 2.19 -16.49
CA ALA A 445 11.57 1.61 -16.19
C ALA A 445 10.48 2.65 -16.45
N TRP A 446 9.38 2.25 -17.08
CA TRP A 446 8.26 3.15 -17.33
C TRP A 446 7.00 2.64 -16.61
N LEU A 447 6.27 3.57 -15.99
CA LEU A 447 4.97 3.35 -15.37
C LEU A 447 3.93 4.24 -16.01
N GLU A 448 2.75 3.70 -16.23
CA GLU A 448 1.61 4.47 -16.70
C GLU A 448 1.04 5.33 -15.57
N TRP A 449 0.76 6.60 -15.89
CA TRP A 449 0.07 7.52 -15.00
C TRP A 449 -1.43 7.45 -15.26
N GLY A 450 -2.21 7.08 -14.26
CA GLY A 450 -3.67 6.96 -14.37
C GLY A 450 -4.41 8.28 -14.50
N ASN A 451 -5.69 8.20 -14.79
CA ASN A 451 -6.57 9.36 -15.01
C ASN A 451 -7.20 9.85 -13.70
N GLY A 452 -6.55 10.80 -13.06
CA GLY A 452 -7.14 11.63 -12.03
C GLY A 452 -7.35 10.93 -10.69
N ASP A 453 -8.42 11.29 -10.01
CA ASP A 453 -8.78 10.80 -8.67
C ASP A 453 -9.73 9.59 -8.68
N GLY A 454 -10.11 9.13 -9.85
CA GLY A 454 -10.97 7.97 -10.04
C GLY A 454 -12.44 8.20 -9.66
N ILE A 455 -12.86 9.46 -9.45
CA ILE A 455 -14.23 9.80 -9.07
C ILE A 455 -14.98 10.35 -10.28
N PRO A 456 -16.21 9.91 -10.54
CA PRO A 456 -17.04 10.54 -11.57
C PRO A 456 -17.24 12.03 -11.31
N GLY A 457 -16.87 12.88 -12.28
CA GLY A 457 -16.91 14.34 -12.16
C GLY A 457 -15.86 14.94 -11.22
N GLY A 458 -14.86 14.15 -10.84
CA GLY A 458 -13.66 14.61 -10.13
C GLY A 458 -12.60 15.19 -11.06
N SER A 459 -11.38 15.36 -10.54
CA SER A 459 -10.25 15.81 -11.35
C SER A 459 -9.69 14.68 -12.19
N SER A 460 -9.47 14.94 -13.49
CA SER A 460 -8.76 14.02 -14.37
C SER A 460 -7.25 14.23 -14.37
N ASP A 461 -6.76 15.27 -13.72
CA ASP A 461 -5.37 15.69 -13.72
C ASP A 461 -4.50 14.94 -12.70
N TYR A 462 -5.01 14.79 -11.49
CA TYR A 462 -4.22 14.29 -10.36
C TYR A 462 -3.80 12.83 -10.49
N GLY A 463 -2.63 12.53 -9.92
CA GLY A 463 -2.13 11.18 -9.72
C GLY A 463 -1.26 11.11 -8.47
N LEU A 464 -0.82 9.91 -8.13
CA LEU A 464 0.03 9.66 -6.98
C LEU A 464 1.12 8.64 -7.34
N ILE A 465 2.34 8.88 -6.89
CA ILE A 465 3.40 7.89 -6.89
C ILE A 465 3.64 7.43 -5.46
N ILE A 466 3.88 6.14 -5.28
CA ILE A 466 4.22 5.57 -3.98
C ILE A 466 5.46 4.69 -4.13
N ASN A 467 6.46 4.96 -3.29
CA ASN A 467 7.63 4.11 -3.13
C ASN A 467 7.54 3.35 -1.79
N ARG A 468 7.86 2.07 -1.81
CA ARG A 468 7.79 1.18 -0.63
C ARG A 468 9.14 0.61 -0.28
N HIS A 469 9.46 0.64 1.02
CA HIS A 469 10.57 -0.08 1.63
C HIS A 469 10.01 -1.04 2.68
N THR A 470 10.14 -2.33 2.44
CA THR A 470 9.52 -3.37 3.29
C THR A 470 10.57 -4.26 3.93
N THR A 471 10.42 -4.52 5.23
CA THR A 471 11.30 -5.39 6.04
C THR A 471 12.77 -5.02 5.84
N VAL A 472 13.09 -3.82 6.29
CA VAL A 472 14.42 -3.22 6.16
C VAL A 472 15.38 -3.84 7.19
N ASN A 473 16.58 -4.19 6.75
CA ASN A 473 17.65 -4.64 7.62
C ASN A 473 17.98 -3.53 8.65
N PRO A 474 17.99 -3.81 9.95
CA PRO A 474 18.28 -2.80 10.98
C PRO A 474 19.65 -2.08 10.82
N GLN A 475 20.58 -2.70 10.13
CA GLN A 475 21.89 -2.11 9.82
C GLN A 475 21.84 -1.12 8.65
N PHE A 476 20.83 -1.21 7.79
CA PHE A 476 20.66 -0.29 6.67
C PHE A 476 19.96 0.99 7.13
N LYS A 477 20.70 2.10 7.15
CA LYS A 477 20.25 3.38 7.73
C LYS A 477 19.56 4.32 6.74
N TYR A 478 19.53 3.98 5.45
CA TYR A 478 19.11 4.90 4.37
C TYR A 478 17.74 4.52 3.77
N SER A 479 16.74 4.34 4.63
CA SER A 479 15.39 3.95 4.21
C SER A 479 14.34 4.93 4.75
N TRP A 480 13.11 4.79 4.28
CA TRP A 480 11.96 5.52 4.83
C TRP A 480 11.78 5.32 6.35
N PHE A 481 12.32 4.25 6.92
CA PHE A 481 12.32 4.03 8.37
C PHE A 481 13.21 5.03 9.13
N ALA A 482 14.21 5.60 8.48
CA ALA A 482 15.09 6.60 9.08
C ALA A 482 14.49 8.02 9.09
N VAL A 483 13.43 8.25 8.34
CA VAL A 483 12.76 9.56 8.27
C VAL A 483 11.79 9.69 9.44
N THR A 484 12.17 10.46 10.45
CA THR A 484 11.37 10.67 11.67
C THR A 484 10.69 12.03 11.71
N THR A 485 11.04 12.92 10.79
CA THR A 485 10.55 14.31 10.75
C THR A 485 10.32 14.72 9.30
N PRO A 486 9.19 15.36 8.97
CA PRO A 486 8.93 15.88 7.63
C PRO A 486 10.02 16.83 7.14
N GLY A 487 10.32 16.78 5.84
CA GLY A 487 11.33 17.60 5.21
C GLY A 487 12.79 17.16 5.47
N ARG A 488 12.99 15.98 6.08
CA ARG A 488 14.31 15.39 6.34
C ARG A 488 14.63 14.18 5.46
N GLU A 489 13.79 13.90 4.48
CA GLU A 489 13.88 12.72 3.62
C GLU A 489 15.25 12.59 2.96
N THR A 490 15.70 13.64 2.25
CA THR A 490 17.00 13.65 1.58
C THR A 490 18.16 13.53 2.56
N SER A 491 18.11 14.21 3.71
CA SER A 491 19.18 14.14 4.71
C SER A 491 19.23 12.80 5.45
N ALA A 492 18.10 12.13 5.65
CA ALA A 492 18.03 10.84 6.30
C ALA A 492 18.41 9.68 5.37
N MET A 493 18.01 9.75 4.10
CA MET A 493 18.18 8.65 3.15
C MET A 493 19.37 8.85 2.20
N GLY A 494 19.90 10.06 2.09
CA GLY A 494 21.03 10.36 1.18
C GLY A 494 20.72 9.99 -0.27
N ALA A 495 21.61 9.24 -0.90
CA ALA A 495 21.47 8.79 -2.28
C ALA A 495 20.26 7.87 -2.54
N TYR A 496 19.68 7.28 -1.51
CA TYR A 496 18.52 6.38 -1.60
C TYR A 496 17.18 7.12 -1.56
N ALA A 497 17.17 8.44 -1.26
CA ALA A 497 15.97 9.26 -1.39
C ALA A 497 15.68 9.49 -2.89
N PRO A 498 14.53 9.05 -3.42
CA PRO A 498 14.24 9.27 -4.83
C PRO A 498 14.09 10.76 -5.13
N GLN A 499 14.92 11.28 -6.01
CA GLN A 499 14.73 12.62 -6.57
C GLN A 499 13.69 12.55 -7.67
N VAL A 500 12.81 13.55 -7.72
CA VAL A 500 11.77 13.64 -8.73
C VAL A 500 12.03 14.87 -9.60
N ILE A 501 12.07 14.66 -10.91
CA ILE A 501 12.34 15.69 -11.90
C ILE A 501 11.19 15.72 -12.88
N ASN A 502 10.61 16.89 -13.08
CA ASN A 502 9.46 17.09 -13.96
C ASN A 502 9.93 17.58 -15.33
N PHE A 503 9.28 17.06 -16.35
CA PHE A 503 9.45 17.53 -17.74
C PHE A 503 8.08 17.94 -18.28
N HIS A 504 7.96 19.18 -18.73
CA HIS A 504 6.71 19.69 -19.29
C HIS A 504 6.30 18.94 -20.55
N GLU A 505 7.27 18.58 -21.38
CA GLU A 505 7.04 17.85 -22.62
C GLU A 505 7.98 16.66 -22.73
N LYS A 506 7.51 15.55 -23.30
CA LYS A 506 8.26 14.30 -23.43
C LYS A 506 9.56 14.47 -24.22
N GLN A 507 9.59 15.40 -25.19
CA GLN A 507 10.78 15.67 -26.02
C GLN A 507 11.98 16.12 -25.19
N ARG A 508 11.76 16.79 -24.06
CA ARG A 508 12.86 17.17 -23.15
C ARG A 508 13.52 15.95 -22.50
N PHE A 509 12.74 14.94 -22.16
CA PHE A 509 13.28 13.68 -21.67
C PHE A 509 13.94 12.88 -22.81
N GLU A 510 13.35 12.87 -24.00
CA GLU A 510 13.88 12.21 -25.19
C GLU A 510 15.25 12.75 -25.61
N ALA A 511 15.50 14.05 -25.40
CA ALA A 511 16.78 14.71 -25.66
C ALA A 511 17.93 14.18 -24.78
N LEU A 512 17.64 13.38 -23.75
CA LEU A 512 18.66 12.71 -22.94
C LEU A 512 19.30 11.50 -23.66
N GLY A 513 18.76 11.06 -24.79
CA GLY A 513 19.31 9.97 -25.60
C GLY A 513 18.91 8.57 -25.16
N CYS A 514 19.54 7.55 -25.75
CA CYS A 514 19.38 6.13 -25.44
C CYS A 514 20.71 5.39 -25.62
N PRO A 515 21.32 4.82 -24.57
CA PRO A 515 20.92 4.92 -23.15
C PRO A 515 20.72 6.36 -22.66
N VAL A 516 19.85 6.53 -21.68
CA VAL A 516 19.57 7.87 -21.13
C VAL A 516 20.81 8.42 -20.43
N ASP A 517 21.19 9.66 -20.76
CA ASP A 517 22.32 10.36 -20.15
C ASP A 517 21.98 10.76 -18.70
N THR A 518 22.26 9.85 -17.78
CA THR A 518 21.98 10.02 -16.36
C THR A 518 22.80 11.13 -15.72
N ALA A 519 23.98 11.45 -16.26
CA ALA A 519 24.80 12.55 -15.75
C ALA A 519 24.16 13.92 -16.03
N LYS A 520 23.36 14.04 -17.09
CA LYS A 520 22.55 15.23 -17.32
C LYS A 520 21.38 15.29 -16.34
N ILE A 521 20.69 14.17 -16.09
CA ILE A 521 19.60 14.12 -15.11
C ILE A 521 20.10 14.55 -13.73
N ASP A 522 21.22 14.01 -13.27
CA ASP A 522 21.81 14.29 -11.95
C ASP A 522 22.19 15.77 -11.74
N LYS A 523 22.38 16.51 -12.82
CA LYS A 523 22.69 17.96 -12.80
C LYS A 523 21.44 18.84 -12.92
N MET A 524 20.29 18.26 -13.23
CA MET A 524 19.06 19.01 -13.34
C MET A 524 18.60 19.39 -11.94
N PRO A 525 18.26 20.67 -11.68
CA PRO A 525 17.60 21.03 -10.44
C PRO A 525 16.28 20.29 -10.35
N ALA A 526 15.86 19.95 -9.14
CA ALA A 526 14.54 19.33 -8.89
C ALA A 526 13.37 20.17 -9.44
N GLN A 527 13.64 21.41 -9.75
CA GLN A 527 12.76 22.37 -10.44
C GLN A 527 13.33 22.68 -11.82
N LEU A 528 13.17 21.82 -12.78
CA LEU A 528 13.23 22.23 -14.18
C LEU A 528 11.86 22.61 -14.66
N ALA A 529 11.47 23.62 -14.02
CA ALA A 529 10.34 23.95 -14.57
C ALA A 529 10.15 25.10 -15.37
N VAL A 530 10.25 26.04 -15.31
CA VAL A 530 9.72 27.20 -16.02
C VAL A 530 10.81 27.91 -16.82
N GLN A 531 11.06 27.44 -18.04
CA GLN A 531 11.55 28.31 -19.12
C GLN A 531 11.17 27.71 -20.47
#